data_ca4db19e4987a0e63d7b27911f818036
#
_entry.id   ca4db19e4987a0e63d7b27911f818036
#
_cell.length_a   1.000
_cell.length_b   1.000
_cell.length_c   1.000
_cell.angle_alpha   90.00
_cell.angle_beta   90.00
_cell.angle_gamma   90.00
#
_symmetry.space_group_name_H-M   'P 1'
#
loop_
_entity.id
_entity.type
_entity.pdbx_description
1 polymer ?
#
loop_
_entity_poly.entity_id
_entity_poly.type
_entity_poly.pdbx_seq_one_letter_code
_entity_poly.pdbx_strand_id
1 'polypeptide(L)' 'ERIAAGMQHLPAEYREALALRFQEGMSLEEIASVTGAPLGTVKSRIYRGLSALEPLLKGARL' A
#
# COMPACT_ATOMS: atom_id res chain seq x y z
N GLU A 1 -7.87 7.78 -8.58
CA GLU A 1 -7.51 8.87 -8.36
C GLU A 1 -7.16 9.43 -7.01
N ARG A 2 -8.05 9.40 -6.02
CA ARG A 2 -7.67 9.87 -4.69
C ARG A 2 -6.65 8.96 -4.06
N ILE A 3 -6.79 7.65 -4.27
CA ILE A 3 -5.83 6.70 -3.75
C ILE A 3 -4.47 6.93 -4.39
N ALA A 4 -4.45 7.11 -5.71
CA ALA A 4 -3.19 7.33 -6.40
C ALA A 4 -2.53 8.62 -5.94
N ALA A 5 -3.31 9.68 -5.78
CA ALA A 5 -2.77 10.96 -5.31
C ALA A 5 -2.22 10.83 -3.90
N GLY A 6 -2.97 10.13 -3.02
CA GLY A 6 -2.51 9.90 -1.66
C GLY A 6 -1.25 9.07 -1.58
N MET A 7 -1.14 8.08 -2.47
CA MET A 7 0.01 7.20 -2.47
C MET A 7 1.31 7.94 -2.78
N GLN A 8 1.23 9.06 -3.48
CA GLN A 8 2.43 9.83 -3.80
C GLN A 8 3.10 10.40 -2.56
N HIS A 9 2.39 10.50 -1.45
CA HIS A 9 2.95 11.01 -0.21
C HIS A 9 3.51 9.92 0.68
N LEU A 10 3.41 8.66 0.26
CA LEU A 10 3.91 7.54 1.05
C LEU A 10 5.36 7.21 0.70
N PRO A 11 6.11 6.64 1.65
CA PRO A 11 7.40 6.06 1.31
C PRO A 11 7.27 5.06 0.16
N ALA A 12 8.32 4.95 -0.65
CA ALA A 12 8.28 4.13 -1.84
C ALA A 12 7.91 2.68 -1.55
N GLU A 13 8.42 2.10 -0.47
CA GLU A 13 8.13 0.70 -0.14
C GLU A 13 6.65 0.49 0.17
N TYR A 14 6.02 1.44 0.84
CA TYR A 14 4.60 1.33 1.16
C TYR A 14 3.77 1.48 -0.11
N ARG A 15 4.15 2.45 -0.94
CA ARG A 15 3.47 2.71 -2.20
C ARG A 15 3.52 1.49 -3.10
N GLU A 16 4.68 0.86 -3.20
CA GLU A 16 4.86 -0.33 -4.01
C GLU A 16 3.98 -1.48 -3.51
N ALA A 17 3.97 -1.71 -2.20
CA ALA A 17 3.18 -2.80 -1.63
C ALA A 17 1.70 -2.59 -1.91
N LEU A 18 1.21 -1.37 -1.75
CA LEU A 18 -0.19 -1.07 -2.01
C LEU A 18 -0.53 -1.23 -3.49
N ALA A 19 0.35 -0.80 -4.37
CA ALA A 19 0.12 -0.93 -5.80
C ALA A 19 0.05 -2.41 -6.20
N LEU A 20 0.97 -3.22 -5.72
CA LEU A 20 0.97 -4.64 -6.04
C LEU A 20 -0.27 -5.33 -5.51
N ARG A 21 -0.70 -4.95 -4.31
CA ARG A 21 -1.86 -5.58 -3.70
C ARG A 21 -3.17 -5.16 -4.36
N PHE A 22 -3.35 -3.86 -4.61
CA PHE A 22 -4.65 -3.34 -5.02
C PHE A 22 -4.77 -3.04 -6.50
N GLN A 23 -3.70 -2.68 -7.15
CA GLN A 23 -3.73 -2.44 -8.59
C GLN A 23 -3.44 -3.71 -9.38
N GLU A 24 -2.49 -4.53 -8.91
CA GLU A 24 -2.13 -5.75 -9.60
C GLU A 24 -2.87 -6.97 -9.08
N GLY A 25 -3.55 -6.85 -7.96
CA GLY A 25 -4.33 -7.96 -7.42
C GLY A 25 -3.52 -9.11 -6.85
N MET A 26 -2.30 -8.87 -6.43
CA MET A 26 -1.45 -9.92 -5.91
C MET A 26 -1.82 -10.32 -4.49
N SER A 27 -1.62 -11.60 -4.18
CA SER A 27 -1.71 -12.07 -2.81
C SER A 27 -0.50 -11.55 -2.02
N LEU A 28 -0.61 -11.61 -0.69
CA LEU A 28 0.51 -11.19 0.15
C LEU A 28 1.74 -12.05 -0.11
N GLU A 29 1.53 -13.34 -0.31
CA GLU A 29 2.63 -14.26 -0.61
C GLU A 29 3.30 -13.93 -1.94
N GLU A 30 2.49 -13.56 -2.92
CA GLU A 30 3.04 -13.17 -4.22
C GLU A 30 3.87 -11.90 -4.10
N ILE A 31 3.39 -10.94 -3.32
CA ILE A 31 4.13 -9.70 -3.11
C ILE A 31 5.46 -9.99 -2.40
N ALA A 32 5.42 -10.86 -1.40
CA ALA A 32 6.64 -11.25 -0.71
C ALA A 32 7.65 -11.86 -1.67
N SER A 33 7.16 -12.72 -2.56
CA SER A 33 8.02 -13.38 -3.54
C SER A 33 8.62 -12.38 -4.53
N VAL A 34 7.80 -11.47 -5.04
CA VAL A 34 8.24 -10.50 -6.05
C VAL A 34 9.21 -9.48 -5.46
N THR A 35 8.94 -9.01 -4.25
CA THR A 35 9.77 -7.97 -3.64
C THR A 35 10.96 -8.51 -2.88
N GLY A 36 10.95 -9.80 -2.55
CA GLY A 36 11.98 -10.40 -1.73
C GLY A 36 11.86 -10.09 -0.25
N ALA A 37 10.77 -9.44 0.16
CA ALA A 37 10.55 -9.10 1.55
C ALA A 37 9.86 -10.24 2.29
N PRO A 38 10.11 -10.41 3.59
CA PRO A 38 9.38 -11.39 4.39
C PRO A 38 7.89 -11.08 4.39
N LEU A 39 7.07 -12.12 4.52
CA LEU A 39 5.62 -11.95 4.51
C LEU A 39 5.14 -10.97 5.58
N GLY A 40 5.71 -11.06 6.78
CA GLY A 40 5.35 -10.13 7.85
C GLY A 40 5.64 -8.68 7.49
N THR A 41 6.73 -8.46 6.78
CA THR A 41 7.09 -7.12 6.32
C THR A 41 6.08 -6.62 5.30
N VAL A 42 5.64 -7.49 4.38
CA VAL A 42 4.63 -7.12 3.39
C VAL A 42 3.34 -6.71 4.08
N LYS A 43 2.89 -7.52 5.03
CA LYS A 43 1.68 -7.21 5.78
C LYS A 43 1.79 -5.86 6.48
N SER A 44 2.92 -5.62 7.10
CA SER A 44 3.19 -4.38 7.83
C SER A 44 3.16 -3.18 6.90
N ARG A 45 3.79 -3.29 5.75
CA ARG A 45 3.83 -2.20 4.77
C ARG A 45 2.43 -1.87 4.27
N ILE A 46 1.64 -2.88 3.99
CA ILE A 46 0.28 -2.66 3.50
C ILE A 46 -0.57 -2.03 4.59
N TYR A 47 -0.49 -2.58 5.81
CA TYR A 47 -1.29 -2.07 6.90
C TYR A 47 -0.94 -0.62 7.22
N ARG A 48 0.34 -0.31 7.32
CA ARG A 48 0.77 1.05 7.61
C ARG A 48 0.48 2.00 6.47
N GLY A 49 0.60 1.51 5.24
CA GLY A 49 0.27 2.30 4.08
C GLY A 49 -1.21 2.68 4.07
N LEU A 50 -2.08 1.72 4.35
CA LEU A 50 -3.51 2.00 4.43
C LEU A 50 -3.83 2.97 5.55
N SER A 51 -3.20 2.81 6.70
CA SER A 51 -3.40 3.71 7.83
C SER A 51 -3.00 5.14 7.47
N ALA A 52 -1.92 5.30 6.72
CA ALA A 52 -1.46 6.62 6.32
C ALA A 52 -2.40 7.25 5.29
N LEU A 53 -3.04 6.43 4.46
CA LEU A 53 -3.99 6.94 3.47
C LEU A 53 -5.33 7.32 4.06
N GLU A 54 -5.72 6.68 5.14
CA GLU A 54 -7.04 6.87 5.71
C GLU A 54 -7.39 8.33 6.00
N PRO A 55 -6.54 9.12 6.64
CA PRO A 55 -6.87 10.52 6.88
C PRO A 55 -7.07 11.30 5.59
N LEU A 56 -6.30 10.99 4.56
CA LEU A 56 -6.43 11.67 3.28
C LEU A 56 -7.76 11.34 2.62
N LEU A 57 -8.17 10.08 2.69
CA LEU A 57 -9.43 9.65 2.12
C LEU A 57 -10.60 10.25 2.87
N LYS A 58 -10.53 10.31 4.19
CA LYS A 58 -11.59 10.91 5.00
C LYS A 58 -11.73 12.38 4.70
N GLY A 59 -10.61 13.08 4.58
CA GLY A 59 -10.65 14.50 4.23
C GLY A 59 -11.31 14.74 2.90
N ALA A 60 -11.09 13.84 1.95
CA ALA A 60 -11.63 13.95 0.62
C ALA A 60 -13.15 13.77 0.60
N ARG A 61 -13.71 13.13 1.60
CA ARG A 61 -15.16 12.91 1.66
C ARG A 61 -15.92 14.15 2.09
N LEU A 62 -15.26 15.01 2.79
CA LEU A 62 -15.91 16.23 3.27
C LEU A 62 -16.06 17.22 2.15
#